data_e23bfda438f4235a65237be0d96d4686
#
_entry.id   e23bfda438f4235a65237be0d96d4686
#
_cell.length_a   1.000
_cell.length_b   1.000
_cell.length_c   1.000
_cell.angle_alpha   90.00
_cell.angle_beta   90.00
_cell.angle_gamma   90.00
#
_symmetry.space_group_name_H-M   'P 1'
#
loop_
_entity.id
_entity.type
_entity.pdbx_description
1 polymer ?
#
loop_
_entity_poly.entity_id
_entity_poly.type
_entity_poly.pdbx_seq_one_letter_code
_entity_poly.pdbx_strand_id
1 'polypeptide(L)'
;MKNIRIALLMLFLLGACSGKEPPSPYHAIDVTWQHTHADFSLYDFNGRPRSLLDFRGKVVVLFFGYTHCPDVCPTTLADLAQVMRILGKDADRVQVLFITLDPERDKPALLAKFVTSFNPSFLGLYGDAVATDKAAKSFGVNYQKQNDRHGGYTLDHSDGIYLLGTRGKPLLLARYEQPADQLAQYIRLLLSINQ
;
A
#
# COMPACT_ATOMS: atom_id res chain seq x y z
N MET A 1 -36.47 -8.51 -51.95
CA MET A 1 -36.02 -9.67 -51.13
C MET A 1 -34.50 -9.71 -50.93
N LYS A 2 -33.67 -9.18 -51.84
CA LYS A 2 -32.18 -9.16 -51.69
C LYS A 2 -31.73 -8.17 -50.59
N ASN A 3 -32.39 -7.02 -50.38
CA ASN A 3 -31.97 -6.00 -49.44
C ASN A 3 -32.24 -6.35 -47.97
N ILE A 4 -33.19 -7.24 -47.71
CA ILE A 4 -33.54 -7.68 -46.33
C ILE A 4 -32.48 -8.64 -45.78
N ARG A 5 -31.86 -9.45 -46.67
CA ARG A 5 -30.80 -10.42 -46.29
C ARG A 5 -29.49 -9.72 -45.90
N ILE A 6 -29.18 -8.60 -46.54
CA ILE A 6 -27.99 -7.78 -46.21
C ILE A 6 -28.16 -7.03 -44.89
N ALA A 7 -29.35 -6.53 -44.61
CA ALA A 7 -29.64 -5.85 -43.31
C ALA A 7 -29.59 -6.86 -42.14
N LEU A 8 -30.00 -8.12 -42.32
CA LEU A 8 -29.92 -9.13 -41.27
C LEU A 8 -28.49 -9.57 -40.97
N LEU A 9 -27.61 -9.52 -41.97
CA LEU A 9 -26.18 -9.92 -41.81
C LEU A 9 -25.38 -8.83 -41.06
N MET A 10 -25.75 -7.57 -41.19
CA MET A 10 -25.09 -6.45 -40.44
C MET A 10 -25.47 -6.36 -38.97
N LEU A 11 -26.61 -6.92 -38.57
CA LEU A 11 -27.06 -6.89 -37.17
C LEU A 11 -26.30 -7.91 -36.27
N PHE A 12 -25.60 -8.89 -36.86
CA PHE A 12 -24.86 -9.93 -36.14
C PHE A 12 -23.42 -9.55 -35.77
N LEU A 13 -22.91 -8.40 -36.26
CA LEU A 13 -21.53 -7.97 -36.01
C LEU A 13 -21.36 -7.02 -34.83
N LEU A 14 -22.42 -6.64 -34.13
CA LEU A 14 -22.39 -5.71 -32.99
C LEU A 14 -22.35 -6.41 -31.62
N GLY A 15 -22.27 -7.74 -31.58
CA GLY A 15 -22.37 -8.52 -30.34
C GLY A 15 -21.03 -8.95 -29.68
N ALA A 16 -19.86 -8.50 -30.17
CA ALA A 16 -18.57 -9.10 -29.79
C ALA A 16 -17.62 -8.16 -29.05
N CYS A 17 -18.09 -7.33 -28.12
CA CYS A 17 -17.21 -6.59 -27.20
C CYS A 17 -17.84 -6.48 -25.81
N SER A 18 -18.24 -7.60 -25.23
CA SER A 18 -18.47 -7.72 -23.79
C SER A 18 -17.41 -8.66 -23.20
N GLY A 19 -16.16 -8.27 -23.32
CA GLY A 19 -15.08 -8.87 -22.55
C GLY A 19 -15.29 -8.45 -21.10
N LYS A 20 -16.05 -9.22 -20.31
CA LYS A 20 -15.89 -9.19 -18.87
C LYS A 20 -14.46 -9.63 -18.61
N GLU A 21 -13.62 -8.70 -18.15
CA GLU A 21 -12.33 -9.10 -17.58
C GLU A 21 -12.61 -10.20 -16.54
N PRO A 22 -11.87 -11.33 -16.60
CA PRO A 22 -12.00 -12.34 -15.57
C PRO A 22 -11.81 -11.66 -14.22
N PRO A 23 -12.64 -11.95 -13.21
CA PRO A 23 -12.47 -11.37 -11.88
C PRO A 23 -11.03 -11.63 -11.47
N SER A 24 -10.31 -10.56 -11.13
CA SER A 24 -8.95 -10.67 -10.61
C SER A 24 -8.98 -11.72 -9.49
N PRO A 25 -8.13 -12.75 -9.52
CA PRO A 25 -8.06 -13.73 -8.44
C PRO A 25 -7.63 -13.07 -7.11
N TYR A 26 -7.37 -11.78 -7.14
CA TYR A 26 -6.93 -10.98 -6.01
C TYR A 26 -8.08 -10.12 -5.50
N HIS A 27 -8.34 -10.20 -4.20
CA HIS A 27 -9.23 -9.25 -3.51
C HIS A 27 -8.55 -7.87 -3.31
N ALA A 28 -7.36 -7.67 -3.87
CA ALA A 28 -6.64 -6.41 -3.92
C ALA A 28 -7.00 -5.63 -5.20
N ILE A 29 -7.00 -4.31 -5.08
CA ILE A 29 -7.28 -3.40 -6.19
C ILE A 29 -5.99 -3.17 -6.99
N ASP A 30 -6.04 -3.34 -8.31
CA ASP A 30 -4.96 -2.92 -9.20
C ASP A 30 -4.88 -1.39 -9.23
N VAL A 31 -3.73 -0.84 -8.86
CA VAL A 31 -3.48 0.61 -8.80
C VAL A 31 -2.35 1.06 -9.74
N THR A 32 -1.93 0.20 -10.64
CA THR A 32 -0.79 0.45 -11.56
C THR A 32 -0.94 1.72 -12.38
N TRP A 33 -2.16 2.09 -12.73
CA TRP A 33 -2.48 3.26 -13.55
C TRP A 33 -2.73 4.53 -12.73
N GLN A 34 -3.07 4.41 -11.44
CA GLN A 34 -3.41 5.55 -10.58
C GLN A 34 -2.19 6.24 -9.99
N HIS A 35 -1.12 5.49 -9.71
CA HIS A 35 0.04 5.94 -8.93
C HIS A 35 1.36 5.74 -9.67
N THR A 36 1.39 6.00 -10.99
CA THR A 36 2.57 5.78 -11.84
C THR A 36 3.81 6.57 -11.42
N HIS A 37 3.64 7.65 -10.67
CA HIS A 37 4.70 8.54 -10.20
C HIS A 37 4.71 8.68 -8.67
N ALA A 38 4.06 7.75 -7.94
CA ALA A 38 4.07 7.79 -6.49
C ALA A 38 5.50 7.66 -5.96
N ASP A 39 5.88 8.57 -5.09
CA ASP A 39 7.17 8.59 -4.39
C ASP A 39 7.04 9.42 -3.11
N PHE A 40 8.07 9.34 -2.28
CA PHE A 40 8.21 10.15 -1.08
C PHE A 40 9.67 10.61 -0.91
N SER A 41 9.86 11.68 -0.15
CA SER A 41 11.16 12.13 0.34
C SER A 41 11.00 12.36 1.84
N LEU A 42 11.38 11.38 2.63
CA LEU A 42 11.17 11.32 4.08
C LEU A 42 12.48 10.89 4.78
N TYR A 43 12.47 10.83 6.09
CA TYR A 43 13.57 10.31 6.89
C TYR A 43 13.15 9.01 7.57
N ASP A 44 14.05 8.05 7.69
CA ASP A 44 13.83 6.92 8.59
C ASP A 44 14.07 7.34 10.06
N PHE A 45 13.64 6.53 11.00
CA PHE A 45 13.80 6.83 12.43
C PHE A 45 15.25 6.97 12.89
N ASN A 46 16.25 6.62 12.05
CA ASN A 46 17.68 6.88 12.30
C ASN A 46 18.13 8.22 11.70
N GLY A 47 17.23 9.01 11.12
CA GLY A 47 17.53 10.30 10.50
C GLY A 47 18.14 10.20 9.10
N ARG A 48 18.12 9.03 8.44
CA ARG A 48 18.62 8.87 7.09
C ARG A 48 17.55 9.26 6.09
N PRO A 49 17.87 10.07 5.06
CA PRO A 49 16.90 10.38 4.00
C PRO A 49 16.54 9.11 3.22
N ARG A 50 15.27 8.99 2.85
CA ARG A 50 14.70 7.84 2.14
C ARG A 50 13.74 8.27 1.04
N SER A 51 13.80 7.53 -0.04
CA SER A 51 12.86 7.55 -1.17
C SER A 51 12.56 6.12 -1.61
N LEU A 52 11.66 5.90 -2.54
CA LEU A 52 11.42 4.56 -3.09
C LEU A 52 12.64 3.95 -3.78
N LEU A 53 13.55 4.79 -4.27
CA LEU A 53 14.78 4.33 -4.93
C LEU A 53 15.68 3.51 -4.00
N ASP A 54 15.66 3.78 -2.69
CA ASP A 54 16.47 3.08 -1.68
C ASP A 54 16.05 1.62 -1.48
N PHE A 55 14.86 1.27 -1.95
CA PHE A 55 14.26 -0.06 -1.77
C PHE A 55 14.15 -0.85 -3.08
N ARG A 56 14.78 -0.37 -4.16
CA ARG A 56 14.82 -1.12 -5.43
C ARG A 56 15.40 -2.51 -5.25
N GLY A 57 14.84 -3.48 -5.97
CA GLY A 57 15.18 -4.89 -5.85
C GLY A 57 14.37 -5.63 -4.79
N LYS A 58 13.64 -4.92 -3.93
CA LYS A 58 12.71 -5.50 -2.96
C LYS A 58 11.26 -5.19 -3.35
N VAL A 59 10.37 -6.09 -2.98
CA VAL A 59 8.95 -5.76 -2.90
C VAL A 59 8.75 -4.89 -1.67
N VAL A 60 8.10 -3.73 -1.85
CA VAL A 60 7.80 -2.81 -0.74
C VAL A 60 6.35 -2.98 -0.33
N VAL A 61 6.13 -3.18 0.96
CA VAL A 61 4.82 -3.16 1.60
C VAL A 61 4.72 -1.85 2.37
N LEU A 62 3.88 -0.94 1.90
CA LEU A 62 3.79 0.42 2.43
C LEU A 62 2.44 0.65 3.07
N PHE A 63 2.45 1.15 4.30
CA PHE A 63 1.28 1.45 5.10
C PHE A 63 1.39 2.83 5.74
N PHE A 64 0.33 3.63 5.60
CA PHE A 64 0.20 4.93 6.25
C PHE A 64 -0.59 4.79 7.54
N GLY A 65 -0.12 5.45 8.60
CA GLY A 65 -0.79 5.38 9.91
C GLY A 65 -0.16 6.33 10.92
N TYR A 66 -0.41 6.09 12.20
CA TYR A 66 0.19 6.85 13.31
C TYR A 66 0.28 5.99 14.58
N THR A 67 1.24 6.30 15.46
CA THR A 67 1.53 5.44 16.61
C THR A 67 0.44 5.46 17.68
N HIS A 68 -0.36 6.53 17.74
CA HIS A 68 -1.47 6.69 18.69
C HIS A 68 -2.80 6.14 18.17
N CYS A 69 -2.79 5.40 17.05
CA CYS A 69 -3.97 4.71 16.56
C CYS A 69 -4.34 3.57 17.53
N PRO A 70 -5.59 3.54 18.02
CA PRO A 70 -5.95 2.60 19.09
C PRO A 70 -6.12 1.16 18.62
N ASP A 71 -6.34 0.90 17.31
CA ASP A 71 -6.76 -0.41 16.81
C ASP A 71 -6.14 -0.77 15.44
N VAL A 72 -6.50 -0.11 14.37
CA VAL A 72 -6.17 -0.51 12.99
C VAL A 72 -4.66 -0.59 12.75
N CYS A 73 -3.88 0.39 13.18
CA CYS A 73 -2.45 0.42 12.90
C CYS A 73 -1.67 -0.70 13.60
N PRO A 74 -1.84 -0.95 14.92
CA PRO A 74 -1.15 -2.07 15.56
C PRO A 74 -1.61 -3.42 15.02
N THR A 75 -2.90 -3.60 14.71
CA THR A 75 -3.42 -4.85 14.12
C THR A 75 -2.79 -5.09 12.75
N THR A 76 -2.78 -4.08 11.87
CA THR A 76 -2.15 -4.20 10.54
C THR A 76 -0.65 -4.55 10.64
N LEU A 77 0.10 -3.92 11.54
CA LEU A 77 1.53 -4.23 11.71
C LEU A 77 1.75 -5.64 12.27
N ALA A 78 0.87 -6.13 13.15
CA ALA A 78 0.91 -7.51 13.64
C ALA A 78 0.64 -8.52 12.50
N ASP A 79 -0.34 -8.25 11.64
CA ASP A 79 -0.63 -9.07 10.46
C ASP A 79 0.54 -9.05 9.47
N LEU A 80 1.15 -7.89 9.22
CA LEU A 80 2.35 -7.80 8.38
C LEU A 80 3.54 -8.56 8.99
N ALA A 81 3.69 -8.58 10.32
CA ALA A 81 4.70 -9.42 10.97
C ALA A 81 4.40 -10.92 10.76
N GLN A 82 3.13 -11.31 10.73
CA GLN A 82 2.74 -12.68 10.36
C GLN A 82 3.04 -12.99 8.89
N VAL A 83 2.77 -12.05 7.98
CA VAL A 83 3.14 -12.16 6.56
C VAL A 83 4.64 -12.44 6.42
N MET A 84 5.49 -11.69 7.12
CA MET A 84 6.95 -11.91 7.07
C MET A 84 7.34 -13.32 7.55
N ARG A 85 6.66 -13.84 8.58
CA ARG A 85 6.88 -15.24 9.03
C ARG A 85 6.46 -16.27 7.98
N ILE A 86 5.32 -16.05 7.31
CA ILE A 86 4.82 -16.93 6.23
C ILE A 86 5.75 -16.92 5.02
N LEU A 87 6.35 -15.77 4.70
CA LEU A 87 7.30 -15.62 3.60
C LEU A 87 8.60 -16.39 3.84
N GLY A 88 9.02 -16.57 5.09
CA GLY A 88 10.25 -17.27 5.42
C GLY A 88 11.47 -16.64 4.77
N LYS A 89 12.19 -17.38 3.93
CA LYS A 89 13.40 -16.88 3.22
C LYS A 89 13.09 -15.75 2.22
N ASP A 90 11.88 -15.68 1.69
CA ASP A 90 11.49 -14.60 0.79
C ASP A 90 11.37 -13.25 1.52
N ALA A 91 11.23 -13.25 2.85
CA ALA A 91 11.13 -12.03 3.65
C ALA A 91 12.35 -11.10 3.50
N ASP A 92 13.54 -11.64 3.24
CA ASP A 92 14.76 -10.82 3.01
C ASP A 92 14.66 -9.94 1.75
N ARG A 93 13.76 -10.30 0.84
CA ARG A 93 13.47 -9.58 -0.41
C ARG A 93 12.28 -8.63 -0.29
N VAL A 94 11.76 -8.44 0.92
CA VAL A 94 10.62 -7.57 1.21
C VAL A 94 11.05 -6.48 2.18
N GLN A 95 10.49 -5.29 2.03
CA GLN A 95 10.63 -4.21 2.99
C GLN A 95 9.26 -3.69 3.39
N VAL A 96 8.93 -3.76 4.66
CA VAL A 96 7.75 -3.10 5.22
C VAL A 96 8.12 -1.68 5.63
N LEU A 97 7.35 -0.71 5.14
CA LEU A 97 7.48 0.71 5.43
C LEU A 97 6.20 1.21 6.11
N PHE A 98 6.36 1.84 7.24
CA PHE A 98 5.31 2.57 7.93
C PHE A 98 5.57 4.07 7.81
N ILE A 99 4.70 4.81 7.10
CA ILE A 99 4.80 6.26 6.98
C ILE A 99 3.84 6.90 7.99
N THR A 100 4.39 7.68 8.92
CA THR A 100 3.53 8.38 9.87
C THR A 100 2.77 9.53 9.22
N LEU A 101 1.48 9.62 9.55
CA LEU A 101 0.61 10.76 9.23
C LEU A 101 0.57 11.80 10.37
N ASP A 102 1.27 11.53 11.48
CA ASP A 102 1.28 12.37 12.66
C ASP A 102 2.70 12.78 13.12
N PRO A 103 3.41 13.55 12.31
CA PRO A 103 4.79 13.93 12.64
C PRO A 103 4.89 14.83 13.89
N GLU A 104 3.76 15.36 14.38
CA GLU A 104 3.72 16.15 15.61
C GLU A 104 3.94 15.28 16.85
N ARG A 105 3.32 14.11 16.94
CA ARG A 105 3.41 13.16 18.06
C ARG A 105 4.43 12.05 17.82
N ASP A 106 4.52 11.55 16.58
CA ASP A 106 5.34 10.39 16.21
C ASP A 106 6.80 10.78 16.01
N LYS A 107 7.49 11.09 17.12
CA LYS A 107 8.93 11.39 17.06
C LYS A 107 9.76 10.16 16.71
N PRO A 108 10.96 10.30 16.11
CA PRO A 108 11.78 9.19 15.62
C PRO A 108 11.96 8.05 16.63
N ALA A 109 12.24 8.35 17.88
CA ALA A 109 12.43 7.33 18.92
C ALA A 109 11.15 6.53 19.23
N LEU A 110 9.98 7.20 19.25
CA LEU A 110 8.68 6.55 19.43
C LEU A 110 8.36 5.68 18.22
N LEU A 111 8.55 6.23 17.01
CA LEU A 111 8.31 5.53 15.75
C LEU A 111 9.18 4.28 15.64
N ALA A 112 10.47 4.38 15.98
CA ALA A 112 11.38 3.25 16.02
C ALA A 112 10.86 2.15 16.95
N LYS A 113 10.56 2.50 18.22
CA LYS A 113 10.04 1.56 19.20
C LYS A 113 8.74 0.90 18.73
N PHE A 114 7.83 1.68 18.13
CA PHE A 114 6.53 1.20 17.67
C PHE A 114 6.69 0.16 16.57
N VAL A 115 7.33 0.49 15.45
CA VAL A 115 7.39 -0.43 14.30
C VAL A 115 8.26 -1.66 14.57
N THR A 116 9.37 -1.50 15.30
CA THR A 116 10.28 -2.62 15.58
C THR A 116 9.74 -3.58 16.64
N SER A 117 8.73 -3.19 17.43
CA SER A 117 8.05 -4.10 18.35
C SER A 117 7.27 -5.19 17.63
N PHE A 118 6.85 -4.97 16.39
CA PHE A 118 6.17 -5.97 15.56
C PHE A 118 7.17 -6.84 14.78
N ASN A 119 8.18 -6.21 14.16
CA ASN A 119 9.25 -6.90 13.47
C ASN A 119 10.49 -6.00 13.38
N PRO A 120 11.71 -6.48 13.74
CA PRO A 120 12.93 -5.68 13.71
C PRO A 120 13.30 -5.13 12.31
N SER A 121 12.81 -5.75 11.23
CA SER A 121 13.07 -5.31 9.86
C SER A 121 12.13 -4.19 9.38
N PHE A 122 11.08 -3.86 10.14
CA PHE A 122 10.15 -2.80 9.77
C PHE A 122 10.80 -1.44 9.90
N LEU A 123 10.53 -0.56 8.95
CA LEU A 123 11.10 0.76 8.92
C LEU A 123 9.99 1.82 9.01
N GLY A 124 10.07 2.65 10.04
CA GLY A 124 9.20 3.81 10.21
C GLY A 124 9.80 5.03 9.51
N LEU A 125 8.99 5.72 8.74
CA LEU A 125 9.37 6.92 8.01
C LEU A 125 8.59 8.13 8.51
N TYR A 126 9.26 9.28 8.60
CA TYR A 126 8.68 10.55 9.03
C TYR A 126 9.20 11.71 8.19
N GLY A 127 8.48 12.82 8.21
CA GLY A 127 8.89 14.09 7.63
C GLY A 127 8.31 15.23 8.46
N ASP A 128 8.44 16.46 7.99
CA ASP A 128 7.61 17.55 8.47
C ASP A 128 6.17 17.43 7.91
N ALA A 129 5.28 18.32 8.30
CA ALA A 129 3.89 18.29 7.86
C ALA A 129 3.77 18.39 6.32
N VAL A 130 4.64 19.18 5.67
CA VAL A 130 4.62 19.37 4.22
C VAL A 130 5.07 18.12 3.49
N ALA A 131 6.17 17.51 3.94
CA ALA A 131 6.70 16.27 3.36
C ALA A 131 5.73 15.10 3.57
N THR A 132 5.10 15.01 4.75
CA THR A 132 4.07 14.02 5.08
C THR A 132 2.85 14.17 4.16
N ASP A 133 2.31 15.38 4.01
CA ASP A 133 1.17 15.65 3.13
C ASP A 133 1.49 15.34 1.66
N LYS A 134 2.69 15.71 1.20
CA LYS A 134 3.15 15.38 -0.15
C LYS A 134 3.22 13.86 -0.37
N ALA A 135 3.76 13.11 0.58
CA ALA A 135 3.82 11.66 0.51
C ALA A 135 2.41 11.05 0.49
N ALA A 136 1.53 11.45 1.40
CA ALA A 136 0.14 10.99 1.44
C ALA A 136 -0.59 11.24 0.11
N LYS A 137 -0.52 12.47 -0.43
CA LYS A 137 -1.13 12.83 -1.71
C LYS A 137 -0.57 12.04 -2.89
N SER A 138 0.73 11.75 -2.88
CA SER A 138 1.39 10.98 -3.94
C SER A 138 0.81 9.55 -4.05
N PHE A 139 0.37 8.98 -2.94
CA PHE A 139 -0.30 7.68 -2.87
C PHE A 139 -1.83 7.77 -2.82
N GLY A 140 -2.43 8.97 -2.96
CA GLY A 140 -3.88 9.15 -2.87
C GLY A 140 -4.46 8.91 -1.48
N VAL A 141 -3.63 9.00 -0.44
CA VAL A 141 -4.07 8.84 0.95
C VAL A 141 -4.66 10.14 1.45
N ASN A 142 -5.91 10.08 1.90
CA ASN A 142 -6.59 11.17 2.60
C ASN A 142 -6.49 10.95 4.09
N TYR A 143 -6.26 12.01 4.84
CA TYR A 143 -6.26 11.97 6.31
C TYR A 143 -6.74 13.29 6.90
N GLN A 144 -7.37 13.22 8.09
CA GLN A 144 -7.94 14.37 8.78
C GLN A 144 -7.86 14.20 10.29
N LYS A 145 -7.49 15.28 11.01
CA LYS A 145 -7.56 15.32 12.47
C LYS A 145 -9.01 15.41 12.96
N GLN A 146 -9.35 14.54 13.90
CA GLN A 146 -10.62 14.54 14.61
C GLN A 146 -10.35 14.81 16.09
N ASN A 147 -10.71 16.00 16.56
CA ASN A 147 -10.51 16.36 17.96
C ASN A 147 -11.43 15.52 18.86
N ASP A 148 -10.88 15.00 19.93
CA ASP A 148 -11.65 14.32 20.97
C ASP A 148 -12.17 15.29 22.04
N ARG A 149 -13.07 14.80 22.89
CA ARG A 149 -13.70 15.62 23.96
C ARG A 149 -12.74 15.90 25.13
N HIS A 150 -11.57 15.30 25.16
CA HIS A 150 -10.60 15.38 26.25
C HIS A 150 -9.37 16.24 25.89
N GLY A 151 -9.42 16.97 24.76
CA GLY A 151 -8.33 17.83 24.29
C GLY A 151 -7.23 17.10 23.53
N GLY A 152 -7.46 15.82 23.17
CA GLY A 152 -6.62 15.05 22.24
C GLY A 152 -7.20 15.04 20.83
N TYR A 153 -6.62 14.21 19.98
CA TYR A 153 -7.15 13.94 18.64
C TYR A 153 -6.80 12.54 18.14
N THR A 154 -7.62 12.04 17.24
CA THR A 154 -7.35 10.89 16.37
C THR A 154 -7.13 11.36 14.92
N LEU A 155 -6.62 10.49 14.07
CA LEU A 155 -6.56 10.74 12.63
C LEU A 155 -7.47 9.72 11.93
N ASP A 156 -8.48 10.23 11.23
CA ASP A 156 -9.18 9.44 10.23
C ASP A 156 -8.33 9.42 8.96
N HIS A 157 -8.09 8.25 8.39
CA HIS A 157 -7.29 8.13 7.17
C HIS A 157 -7.71 6.92 6.33
N SER A 158 -7.30 6.93 5.05
CA SER A 158 -7.45 5.77 4.18
C SER A 158 -6.63 4.59 4.71
N ASP A 159 -7.20 3.39 4.73
CA ASP A 159 -6.72 2.18 5.42
C ASP A 159 -6.18 1.10 4.47
N GLY A 160 -5.50 1.48 3.42
CA GLY A 160 -4.95 0.54 2.45
C GLY A 160 -3.48 0.17 2.69
N ILE A 161 -3.12 -1.07 2.31
CA ILE A 161 -1.73 -1.55 2.27
C ILE A 161 -1.29 -1.56 0.81
N TYR A 162 -0.34 -0.70 0.45
CA TYR A 162 0.22 -0.66 -0.90
C TYR A 162 1.30 -1.73 -1.05
N LEU A 163 1.19 -2.53 -2.10
CA LEU A 163 2.21 -3.49 -2.51
C LEU A 163 2.89 -2.95 -3.76
N LEU A 164 4.19 -2.65 -3.65
CA LEU A 164 4.99 -2.12 -4.74
C LEU A 164 5.93 -3.21 -5.26
N GLY A 165 6.06 -3.28 -6.58
CA GLY A 165 7.01 -4.20 -7.22
C GLY A 165 8.47 -3.79 -7.00
N THR A 166 9.40 -4.64 -7.43
CA THR A 166 10.84 -4.48 -7.20
C THR A 166 11.44 -3.22 -7.85
N ARG A 167 10.72 -2.58 -8.76
CA ARG A 167 11.10 -1.27 -9.34
C ARG A 167 10.51 -0.07 -8.61
N GLY A 168 9.81 -0.28 -7.48
CA GLY A 168 9.21 0.77 -6.67
C GLY A 168 7.88 1.29 -7.22
N LYS A 169 7.22 0.60 -8.17
CA LYS A 169 5.90 0.99 -8.66
C LYS A 169 4.80 0.40 -7.79
N PRO A 170 3.82 1.19 -7.32
CA PRO A 170 2.61 0.65 -6.72
C PRO A 170 1.86 -0.21 -7.73
N LEU A 171 1.50 -1.41 -7.33
CA LEU A 171 0.84 -2.38 -8.19
C LEU A 171 -0.51 -2.81 -7.64
N LEU A 172 -0.57 -3.08 -6.35
CA LEU A 172 -1.78 -3.53 -5.68
C LEU A 172 -2.04 -2.69 -4.43
N LEU A 173 -3.31 -2.45 -4.15
CA LEU A 173 -3.80 -1.91 -2.90
C LEU A 173 -4.64 -2.99 -2.21
N ALA A 174 -4.10 -3.59 -1.18
CA ALA A 174 -4.81 -4.53 -0.33
C ALA A 174 -5.63 -3.79 0.72
N ARG A 175 -6.78 -4.34 1.08
CA ARG A 175 -7.65 -3.77 2.11
C ARG A 175 -7.10 -4.10 3.51
N TYR A 176 -7.48 -3.31 4.48
CA TYR A 176 -7.44 -3.67 5.88
C TYR A 176 -8.17 -5.02 6.09
N GLU A 177 -7.72 -5.84 7.02
CA GLU A 177 -8.23 -7.19 7.27
C GLU A 177 -7.97 -8.23 6.15
N GLN A 178 -7.11 -7.92 5.19
CA GLN A 178 -6.69 -8.92 4.22
C GLN A 178 -5.93 -10.06 4.94
N PRO A 179 -6.34 -11.33 4.80
CA PRO A 179 -5.65 -12.43 5.45
C PRO A 179 -4.15 -12.48 5.14
N ALA A 180 -3.34 -12.76 6.16
CA ALA A 180 -1.88 -12.71 6.03
C ALA A 180 -1.32 -13.71 5.00
N ASP A 181 -1.95 -14.86 4.84
CA ASP A 181 -1.60 -15.85 3.82
C ASP A 181 -1.87 -15.35 2.39
N GLN A 182 -2.95 -14.60 2.19
CA GLN A 182 -3.24 -13.98 0.90
C GLN A 182 -2.27 -12.84 0.59
N LEU A 183 -1.96 -11.98 1.57
CA LEU A 183 -0.92 -10.95 1.39
C LEU A 183 0.43 -11.57 1.04
N ALA A 184 0.81 -12.67 1.69
CA ALA A 184 2.03 -13.39 1.37
C ALA A 184 2.02 -13.97 -0.06
N GLN A 185 0.87 -14.44 -0.55
CA GLN A 185 0.72 -14.90 -1.94
C GLN A 185 0.92 -13.75 -2.94
N TYR A 186 0.31 -12.58 -2.70
CA TYR A 186 0.52 -11.40 -3.56
C TYR A 186 1.99 -10.99 -3.59
N ILE A 187 2.65 -10.96 -2.44
CA ILE A 187 4.07 -10.61 -2.35
C ILE A 187 4.93 -11.61 -3.13
N ARG A 188 4.70 -12.91 -3.00
CA ARG A 188 5.41 -13.94 -3.78
C ARG A 188 5.20 -13.77 -5.27
N LEU A 189 3.98 -13.45 -5.70
CA LEU A 189 3.71 -13.13 -7.10
C LEU A 189 4.55 -11.93 -7.55
N LEU A 190 4.57 -10.85 -6.79
CA LEU A 190 5.36 -9.65 -7.13
C LEU A 190 6.86 -9.92 -7.13
N LEU A 191 7.35 -10.85 -6.31
CA LEU A 191 8.75 -11.31 -6.30
C LEU A 191 9.08 -12.17 -7.52
N SER A 192 8.12 -12.86 -8.11
CA SER A 192 8.30 -13.72 -9.29
C SER A 192 8.26 -12.96 -10.61
N ILE A 193 7.60 -11.80 -10.63
CA ILE A 193 7.49 -10.95 -11.81
C ILE A 193 8.75 -10.07 -11.86
N ASN A 194 9.65 -10.30 -12.82
CA ASN A 194 10.76 -9.40 -13.13
C ASN A 194 10.20 -8.11 -13.72
N GLN A 195 9.92 -7.16 -12.85
CA GLN A 195 9.44 -5.83 -13.24
C GLN A 195 10.57 -4.81 -13.22
#